data_e77cc165f6581b889f13a62a0439b08b
#
_entry.id   e77cc165f6581b889f13a62a0439b08b
#
_cell.length_a   1.000
_cell.length_b   1.000
_cell.length_c   1.000
_cell.angle_alpha   90.00
_cell.angle_beta   90.00
_cell.angle_gamma   90.00
#
_symmetry.space_group_name_H-M   'P 1'
#
loop_
_entity.id
_entity.type
_entity.pdbx_description
1 polymer ?
#
loop_
_entity_poly.entity_id
_entity_poly.type
_entity_poly.pdbx_seq_one_letter_code
_entity_poly.pdbx_strand_id
1 'polypeptide(L)'
;MAASAKDSPNPIAPPARPASRSRASAKGEQTRARLIAAARTLLAGEMSERFTTRNVAALCGVSHGMCHYHFQDRTDLVLAVVADIRPEWISPLEEAVAAPGTFAERAERVLDLLGRPEKTDLAHLHSALHWHALNDDRVRESLETEYRRWRACFVALFQVLADERGGGLDPRPLGEAVAAAVDGLAAVESLDSDVDAGAVLRTLVHTLAAGA
;
A
#
# COMPACT_ATOMS: atom_id res chain seq x y z
N MET A 1 59.72 -14.28 -57.10
CA MET A 1 60.16 -14.85 -55.78
C MET A 1 59.47 -14.11 -54.68
N ALA A 2 58.68 -14.83 -53.98
CA ALA A 2 57.76 -14.33 -52.93
C ALA A 2 58.49 -14.02 -51.65
N ALA A 3 58.02 -13.01 -50.92
CA ALA A 3 58.24 -12.91 -49.49
C ALA A 3 56.95 -12.52 -48.79
N SER A 4 56.46 -13.44 -47.97
CA SER A 4 55.26 -13.44 -47.17
C SER A 4 55.37 -12.38 -46.08
N ALA A 5 54.35 -11.53 -45.93
CA ALA A 5 54.17 -10.66 -44.79
C ALA A 5 53.37 -11.41 -43.73
N LYS A 6 53.95 -11.52 -42.53
CA LYS A 6 53.35 -12.12 -41.33
C LYS A 6 52.24 -11.25 -40.81
N ASP A 7 51.06 -11.82 -40.74
CA ASP A 7 49.92 -11.33 -40.02
C ASP A 7 50.11 -11.52 -38.52
N SER A 8 50.20 -10.44 -37.75
CA SER A 8 50.24 -10.48 -36.31
C SER A 8 48.90 -10.23 -35.74
N PRO A 9 48.35 -11.05 -34.82
CA PRO A 9 47.02 -10.82 -34.23
C PRO A 9 47.06 -9.62 -33.28
N ASN A 10 46.11 -8.74 -33.49
CA ASN A 10 45.82 -7.57 -32.65
C ASN A 10 45.41 -8.03 -31.23
N PRO A 11 45.99 -7.47 -30.15
CA PRO A 11 45.57 -7.84 -28.80
C PRO A 11 44.18 -7.38 -28.47
N ILE A 12 43.32 -8.32 -28.09
CA ILE A 12 41.95 -8.11 -27.62
C ILE A 12 41.97 -7.20 -26.39
N ALA A 13 41.33 -6.03 -26.49
CA ALA A 13 41.16 -5.12 -25.36
C ALA A 13 40.35 -5.79 -24.24
N PRO A 14 40.70 -5.61 -22.96
CA PRO A 14 39.92 -6.19 -21.87
C PRO A 14 38.54 -5.57 -21.79
N PRO A 15 37.48 -6.35 -21.40
CA PRO A 15 36.12 -5.87 -21.30
C PRO A 15 36.00 -4.77 -20.23
N ALA A 16 35.34 -3.70 -20.56
CA ALA A 16 35.11 -2.55 -19.70
C ALA A 16 34.37 -2.95 -18.42
N ARG A 17 34.82 -2.47 -17.29
CA ARG A 17 34.31 -2.74 -15.94
C ARG A 17 32.90 -2.17 -15.73
N PRO A 18 31.86 -2.98 -15.47
CA PRO A 18 30.48 -2.48 -15.16
C PRO A 18 30.26 -2.22 -13.65
N ALA A 19 31.28 -2.16 -12.81
CA ALA A 19 31.12 -2.27 -11.36
C ALA A 19 30.83 -0.96 -10.59
N SER A 20 30.95 0.23 -11.19
CA SER A 20 30.79 1.49 -10.44
C SER A 20 29.39 2.09 -10.56
N ARG A 21 28.70 1.94 -11.69
CA ARG A 21 27.32 2.43 -11.90
C ARG A 21 26.30 1.64 -11.06
N SER A 22 26.46 0.33 -10.89
CA SER A 22 25.54 -0.51 -10.12
C SER A 22 25.56 -0.20 -8.62
N ARG A 23 26.74 0.09 -8.03
CA ARG A 23 26.87 0.44 -6.61
C ARG A 23 26.31 1.83 -6.28
N ALA A 24 26.50 2.82 -7.17
CA ALA A 24 25.93 4.15 -6.99
C ALA A 24 24.39 4.14 -7.10
N SER A 25 23.84 3.36 -8.04
CA SER A 25 22.41 3.12 -8.19
C SER A 25 21.83 2.44 -6.95
N ALA A 26 22.43 1.34 -6.49
CA ALA A 26 21.99 0.60 -5.31
C ALA A 26 22.00 1.47 -4.03
N LYS A 27 23.02 2.32 -3.84
CA LYS A 27 23.07 3.26 -2.71
C LYS A 27 22.00 4.34 -2.81
N GLY A 28 21.69 4.82 -4.02
CA GLY A 28 20.61 5.75 -4.27
C GLY A 28 19.26 5.15 -3.95
N GLU A 29 18.98 3.94 -4.42
CA GLU A 29 17.77 3.19 -4.14
C GLU A 29 17.59 2.92 -2.63
N GLN A 30 18.65 2.53 -1.94
CA GLN A 30 18.63 2.35 -0.49
C GLN A 30 18.31 3.65 0.25
N THR A 31 18.87 4.78 -0.18
CA THR A 31 18.55 6.09 0.42
C THR A 31 17.08 6.46 0.16
N ARG A 32 16.59 6.23 -1.05
CA ARG A 32 15.19 6.46 -1.40
C ARG A 32 14.24 5.61 -0.54
N ALA A 33 14.52 4.34 -0.36
CA ALA A 33 13.73 3.44 0.49
C ALA A 33 13.70 3.90 1.96
N ARG A 34 14.85 4.35 2.51
CA ARG A 34 14.91 4.91 3.87
C ARG A 34 14.08 6.18 4.02
N LEU A 35 14.08 7.07 3.01
CA LEU A 35 13.25 8.27 3.01
C LEU A 35 11.75 7.92 2.99
N ILE A 36 11.33 6.92 2.21
CA ILE A 36 9.95 6.44 2.18
C ILE A 36 9.57 5.86 3.55
N ALA A 37 10.41 5.01 4.15
CA ALA A 37 10.15 4.45 5.47
C ALA A 37 10.01 5.53 6.56
N ALA A 38 10.87 6.56 6.54
CA ALA A 38 10.78 7.68 7.47
C ALA A 38 9.52 8.53 7.22
N ALA A 39 9.14 8.72 5.95
CA ALA A 39 7.90 9.41 5.60
C ALA A 39 6.67 8.64 6.11
N ARG A 40 6.66 7.32 5.92
CA ARG A 40 5.63 6.42 6.46
C ARG A 40 5.49 6.56 7.98
N THR A 41 6.61 6.53 8.72
CA THR A 41 6.61 6.71 10.18
C THR A 41 6.02 8.06 10.60
N LEU A 42 6.38 9.16 9.93
CA LEU A 42 5.85 10.49 10.25
C LEU A 42 4.37 10.65 9.88
N LEU A 43 3.92 10.01 8.81
CA LEU A 43 2.51 10.04 8.39
C LEU A 43 1.61 9.20 9.31
N ALA A 44 2.08 8.04 9.76
CA ALA A 44 1.34 7.14 10.65
C ALA A 44 1.31 7.62 12.11
N GLY A 45 2.28 8.45 12.53
CA GLY A 45 2.41 8.90 13.90
C GLY A 45 1.50 10.08 14.27
N GLU A 46 1.35 10.33 15.58
CA GLU A 46 0.60 11.47 16.13
C GLU A 46 1.11 12.84 15.67
N MET A 47 2.26 12.89 15.02
CA MET A 47 2.90 14.10 14.53
C MET A 47 2.76 14.30 13.01
N SER A 48 1.65 13.89 12.42
CA SER A 48 1.39 14.09 10.98
C SER A 48 1.51 15.56 10.55
N GLU A 49 1.24 16.51 11.46
CA GLU A 49 1.48 17.94 11.25
C GLU A 49 2.96 18.27 10.98
N ARG A 50 3.90 17.45 11.45
CA ARG A 50 5.35 17.61 11.24
C ARG A 50 5.84 16.91 9.96
N PHE A 51 4.96 16.35 9.17
CA PHE A 51 5.35 15.74 7.92
C PHE A 51 5.81 16.81 6.91
N THR A 52 7.11 16.97 6.81
CA THR A 52 7.81 17.84 5.85
C THR A 52 9.01 17.09 5.27
N THR A 53 9.43 17.44 4.05
CA THR A 53 10.65 16.88 3.43
C THR A 53 11.90 17.09 4.28
N ARG A 54 11.95 18.20 5.04
CA ARG A 54 13.04 18.51 5.98
C ARG A 54 13.05 17.54 7.16
N ASN A 55 11.89 17.28 7.79
CA ASN A 55 11.80 16.38 8.94
C ASN A 55 12.04 14.93 8.53
N VAL A 56 11.56 14.53 7.35
CA VAL A 56 11.86 13.20 6.78
C VAL A 56 13.36 13.03 6.55
N ALA A 57 14.04 14.02 5.96
CA ALA A 57 15.49 14.00 5.78
C ALA A 57 16.24 13.89 7.11
N ALA A 58 15.81 14.68 8.11
CA ALA A 58 16.41 14.67 9.45
C ALA A 58 16.25 13.29 10.13
N LEU A 59 15.06 12.68 10.05
CA LEU A 59 14.79 11.34 10.60
C LEU A 59 15.67 10.27 9.94
N CYS A 60 15.94 10.41 8.64
CA CYS A 60 16.85 9.53 7.90
C CYS A 60 18.34 9.80 8.15
N GLY A 61 18.71 10.90 8.82
CA GLY A 61 20.10 11.31 8.98
C GLY A 61 20.76 11.72 7.65
N VAL A 62 19.98 12.29 6.70
CA VAL A 62 20.48 12.80 5.43
C VAL A 62 20.23 14.31 5.30
N SER A 63 20.94 14.97 4.39
CA SER A 63 20.69 16.40 4.12
C SER A 63 19.32 16.61 3.45
N HIS A 64 18.70 17.77 3.68
CA HIS A 64 17.46 18.18 3.00
C HIS A 64 17.62 18.16 1.46
N GLY A 65 18.79 18.56 0.95
CA GLY A 65 19.11 18.47 -0.48
C GLY A 65 19.09 17.04 -1.03
N MET A 66 19.46 16.05 -0.20
CA MET A 66 19.37 14.64 -0.59
C MET A 66 17.91 14.17 -0.71
N CYS A 67 17.00 14.67 0.14
CA CYS A 67 15.59 14.40 0.00
C CYS A 67 15.06 15.00 -1.33
N HIS A 68 15.41 16.24 -1.65
CA HIS A 68 15.03 16.88 -2.92
C HIS A 68 15.65 16.24 -4.17
N TYR A 69 16.79 15.57 -4.03
CA TYR A 69 17.35 14.79 -5.12
C TYR A 69 16.47 13.59 -5.49
N HIS A 70 15.77 12.98 -4.51
CA HIS A 70 14.93 11.81 -4.73
C HIS A 70 13.44 12.15 -4.96
N PHE A 71 12.96 13.28 -4.41
CA PHE A 71 11.55 13.70 -4.46
C PHE A 71 11.48 15.19 -4.77
N GLN A 72 10.73 15.57 -5.81
CA GLN A 72 10.61 16.96 -6.25
C GLN A 72 9.95 17.82 -5.16
N ASP A 73 8.92 17.27 -4.53
CA ASP A 73 8.12 17.95 -3.52
C ASP A 73 7.61 16.98 -2.44
N ARG A 74 6.80 17.50 -1.52
CA ARG A 74 6.15 16.72 -0.47
C ARG A 74 5.16 15.69 -1.05
N THR A 75 4.44 16.06 -2.10
CA THR A 75 3.45 15.21 -2.75
C THR A 75 4.11 13.99 -3.39
N ASP A 76 5.26 14.14 -4.06
CA ASP A 76 6.01 13.00 -4.60
C ASP A 76 6.39 11.99 -3.51
N LEU A 77 6.71 12.49 -2.32
CA LEU A 77 7.03 11.64 -1.18
C LEU A 77 5.80 10.89 -0.66
N VAL A 78 4.64 11.57 -0.59
CA VAL A 78 3.35 10.92 -0.24
C VAL A 78 2.99 9.85 -1.26
N LEU A 79 3.10 10.14 -2.56
CA LEU A 79 2.83 9.17 -3.64
C LEU A 79 3.76 7.95 -3.56
N ALA A 80 5.01 8.16 -3.16
CA ALA A 80 5.95 7.06 -2.96
C ALA A 80 5.54 6.18 -1.76
N VAL A 81 5.01 6.77 -0.68
CA VAL A 81 4.44 6.01 0.45
C VAL A 81 3.21 5.23 0.03
N VAL A 82 2.29 5.83 -0.74
CA VAL A 82 1.11 5.12 -1.29
C VAL A 82 1.54 3.87 -2.08
N ALA A 83 2.56 4.02 -2.94
CA ALA A 83 3.07 2.90 -3.73
C ALA A 83 3.74 1.81 -2.86
N ASP A 84 4.41 2.20 -1.78
CA ASP A 84 5.14 1.32 -0.87
C ASP A 84 4.19 0.42 -0.06
N ILE A 85 3.08 0.98 0.43
CA ILE A 85 2.13 0.25 1.29
C ILE A 85 1.15 -0.64 0.51
N ARG A 86 1.00 -0.43 -0.79
CA ARG A 86 0.03 -1.15 -1.64
C ARG A 86 0.07 -2.68 -1.47
N PRO A 87 1.25 -3.35 -1.52
CA PRO A 87 1.33 -4.80 -1.35
C PRO A 87 0.91 -5.27 0.05
N GLU A 88 1.13 -4.45 1.07
CA GLU A 88 0.78 -4.80 2.46
C GLU A 88 -0.71 -4.65 2.75
N TRP A 89 -1.38 -3.80 2.00
CA TRP A 89 -2.75 -3.40 2.28
C TRP A 89 -3.78 -4.20 1.51
N ILE A 90 -3.66 -4.24 0.18
CA ILE A 90 -4.72 -4.80 -0.69
C ILE A 90 -4.46 -6.26 -1.01
N SER A 91 -3.21 -6.65 -1.29
CA SER A 91 -2.91 -8.00 -1.75
C SER A 91 -3.34 -9.11 -0.77
N PRO A 92 -3.13 -8.98 0.56
CA PRO A 92 -3.61 -9.99 1.50
C PRO A 92 -5.15 -10.11 1.52
N LEU A 93 -5.87 -9.02 1.29
CA LEU A 93 -7.32 -9.01 1.23
C LEU A 93 -7.82 -9.69 -0.06
N GLU A 94 -7.20 -9.37 -1.20
CA GLU A 94 -7.50 -10.03 -2.47
C GLU A 94 -7.27 -11.54 -2.38
N GLU A 95 -6.18 -11.98 -1.76
CA GLU A 95 -5.86 -13.39 -1.53
C GLU A 95 -6.89 -14.06 -0.61
N ALA A 96 -7.29 -13.40 0.48
CA ALA A 96 -8.26 -13.95 1.44
C ALA A 96 -9.64 -14.14 0.78
N VAL A 97 -10.05 -13.20 -0.07
CA VAL A 97 -11.32 -13.29 -0.82
C VAL A 97 -11.24 -14.32 -1.95
N ALA A 98 -10.12 -14.41 -2.66
CA ALA A 98 -9.95 -15.35 -3.78
C ALA A 98 -9.76 -16.81 -3.34
N ALA A 99 -9.31 -17.06 -2.10
CA ALA A 99 -9.08 -18.40 -1.59
C ALA A 99 -10.38 -19.24 -1.61
N PRO A 100 -10.31 -20.53 -1.91
CA PRO A 100 -11.51 -21.39 -1.97
C PRO A 100 -12.25 -21.45 -0.63
N GLY A 101 -13.55 -21.70 -0.69
CA GLY A 101 -14.42 -21.82 0.49
C GLY A 101 -15.74 -21.07 0.32
N THR A 102 -16.63 -21.30 1.28
CA THR A 102 -17.93 -20.64 1.40
C THR A 102 -17.78 -19.16 1.73
N PHE A 103 -18.86 -18.39 1.56
CA PHE A 103 -18.92 -17.00 2.03
C PHE A 103 -18.47 -16.88 3.49
N ALA A 104 -19.01 -17.72 4.39
CA ALA A 104 -18.68 -17.67 5.81
C ALA A 104 -17.18 -17.87 6.07
N GLU A 105 -16.55 -18.85 5.43
CA GLU A 105 -15.11 -19.11 5.57
C GLU A 105 -14.26 -17.98 5.03
N ARG A 106 -14.66 -17.36 3.91
CA ARG A 106 -13.95 -16.21 3.33
C ARG A 106 -14.14 -14.97 4.20
N ALA A 107 -15.36 -14.73 4.69
CA ALA A 107 -15.65 -13.61 5.58
C ALA A 107 -14.83 -13.67 6.87
N GLU A 108 -14.72 -14.85 7.50
CA GLU A 108 -13.89 -15.00 8.70
C GLU A 108 -12.41 -14.70 8.41
N ARG A 109 -11.85 -15.21 7.31
CA ARG A 109 -10.46 -14.89 6.92
C ARG A 109 -10.24 -13.39 6.72
N VAL A 110 -11.19 -12.70 6.08
CA VAL A 110 -11.13 -11.24 5.87
C VAL A 110 -11.21 -10.51 7.21
N LEU A 111 -12.15 -10.87 8.08
CA LEU A 111 -12.33 -10.28 9.39
C LEU A 111 -11.10 -10.47 10.29
N ASP A 112 -10.53 -11.67 10.30
CA ASP A 112 -9.30 -11.98 11.05
C ASP A 112 -8.10 -11.18 10.51
N LEU A 113 -8.02 -10.97 9.20
CA LEU A 113 -6.98 -10.14 8.59
C LEU A 113 -7.10 -8.67 9.01
N LEU A 114 -8.32 -8.13 9.02
CA LEU A 114 -8.59 -6.74 9.38
C LEU A 114 -8.40 -6.49 10.89
N GLY A 115 -8.69 -7.46 11.73
CA GLY A 115 -8.55 -7.37 13.19
C GLY A 115 -7.12 -7.57 13.73
N ARG A 116 -6.10 -7.73 12.88
CA ARG A 116 -4.72 -7.92 13.35
C ARG A 116 -4.13 -6.66 13.93
N PRO A 117 -3.49 -6.70 15.11
CA PRO A 117 -2.89 -5.53 15.77
C PRO A 117 -1.89 -4.76 14.89
N GLU A 118 -1.09 -5.46 14.10
CA GLU A 118 -0.13 -4.85 13.17
C GLU A 118 -0.79 -4.02 12.05
N LYS A 119 -2.12 -4.11 11.89
CA LYS A 119 -2.87 -3.29 10.94
C LYS A 119 -3.26 -1.91 11.50
N THR A 120 -3.12 -1.67 12.80
CA THR A 120 -3.45 -0.38 13.43
C THR A 120 -2.60 0.76 12.85
N ASP A 121 -1.27 0.56 12.76
CA ASP A 121 -0.38 1.56 12.14
C ASP A 121 -0.73 1.82 10.68
N LEU A 122 -1.16 0.78 9.97
CA LEU A 122 -1.58 0.90 8.58
C LEU A 122 -2.91 1.65 8.44
N ALA A 123 -3.84 1.49 9.39
CA ALA A 123 -5.10 2.23 9.44
C ALA A 123 -4.87 3.72 9.71
N HIS A 124 -3.97 4.07 10.66
CA HIS A 124 -3.59 5.46 10.91
C HIS A 124 -2.93 6.11 9.69
N LEU A 125 -2.01 5.38 9.05
CA LEU A 125 -1.37 5.84 7.82
C LEU A 125 -2.40 6.07 6.70
N HIS A 126 -3.36 5.16 6.56
CA HIS A 126 -4.46 5.27 5.59
C HIS A 126 -5.30 6.53 5.83
N SER A 127 -5.68 6.80 7.08
CA SER A 127 -6.42 8.00 7.46
C SER A 127 -5.65 9.28 7.11
N ALA A 128 -4.32 9.30 7.37
CA ALA A 128 -3.47 10.43 7.00
C ALA A 128 -3.38 10.61 5.48
N LEU A 129 -3.27 9.53 4.71
CA LEU A 129 -3.26 9.58 3.24
C LEU A 129 -4.60 10.06 2.67
N HIS A 130 -5.70 9.65 3.29
CA HIS A 130 -7.05 10.14 2.94
C HIS A 130 -7.16 11.65 3.11
N TRP A 131 -6.69 12.17 4.25
CA TRP A 131 -6.65 13.62 4.48
C TRP A 131 -5.81 14.35 3.42
N HIS A 132 -4.65 13.78 3.02
CA HIS A 132 -3.85 14.33 1.93
C HIS A 132 -4.60 14.33 0.60
N ALA A 133 -5.36 13.28 0.29
CA ALA A 133 -6.17 13.20 -0.92
C ALA A 133 -7.27 14.26 -1.01
N LEU A 134 -7.81 14.70 0.14
CA LEU A 134 -8.78 15.79 0.17
C LEU A 134 -8.18 17.16 -0.18
N ASN A 135 -6.85 17.30 -0.10
CA ASN A 135 -6.14 18.56 -0.28
C ASN A 135 -5.15 18.58 -1.47
N ASP A 136 -4.97 17.44 -2.15
CA ASP A 136 -4.04 17.32 -3.28
C ASP A 136 -4.58 16.34 -4.32
N ASP A 137 -4.85 16.87 -5.52
CA ASP A 137 -5.45 16.10 -6.62
C ASP A 137 -4.57 14.94 -7.08
N ARG A 138 -3.24 15.08 -7.07
CA ARG A 138 -2.31 14.01 -7.46
C ARG A 138 -2.40 12.83 -6.50
N VAL A 139 -2.51 13.11 -5.19
CA VAL A 139 -2.69 12.08 -4.16
C VAL A 139 -4.06 11.43 -4.31
N ARG A 140 -5.11 12.24 -4.54
CA ARG A 140 -6.49 11.74 -4.75
C ARG A 140 -6.56 10.77 -5.94
N GLU A 141 -6.01 11.15 -7.09
CA GLU A 141 -6.01 10.31 -8.30
C GLU A 141 -5.26 8.98 -8.08
N SER A 142 -4.13 9.03 -7.36
CA SER A 142 -3.37 7.84 -7.01
C SER A 142 -4.16 6.91 -6.08
N LEU A 143 -4.79 7.45 -5.04
CA LEU A 143 -5.57 6.68 -4.09
C LEU A 143 -6.89 6.17 -4.66
N GLU A 144 -7.51 6.88 -5.60
CA GLU A 144 -8.79 6.46 -6.21
C GLU A 144 -8.69 5.05 -6.82
N THR A 145 -7.58 4.71 -7.47
CA THR A 145 -7.36 3.39 -8.03
C THR A 145 -7.26 2.32 -6.94
N GLU A 146 -6.55 2.60 -5.84
CA GLU A 146 -6.40 1.68 -4.71
C GLU A 146 -7.73 1.51 -3.97
N TYR A 147 -8.50 2.59 -3.80
CA TYR A 147 -9.83 2.52 -3.21
C TYR A 147 -10.83 1.71 -4.04
N ARG A 148 -10.76 1.79 -5.37
CA ARG A 148 -11.57 0.93 -6.23
C ARG A 148 -11.25 -0.55 -6.03
N ARG A 149 -9.96 -0.91 -5.91
CA ARG A 149 -9.52 -2.29 -5.61
C ARG A 149 -9.97 -2.73 -4.21
N TRP A 150 -9.78 -1.86 -3.21
CA TRP A 150 -10.25 -2.09 -1.84
C TRP A 150 -11.74 -2.44 -1.79
N ARG A 151 -12.60 -1.59 -2.32
CA ARG A 151 -14.06 -1.84 -2.38
C ARG A 151 -14.39 -3.10 -3.16
N ALA A 152 -13.69 -3.35 -4.26
CA ALA A 152 -13.92 -4.53 -5.09
C ALA A 152 -13.69 -5.85 -4.32
N CYS A 153 -12.79 -5.89 -3.34
CA CYS A 153 -12.61 -7.07 -2.48
C CYS A 153 -13.89 -7.41 -1.70
N PHE A 154 -14.52 -6.43 -1.09
CA PHE A 154 -15.76 -6.65 -0.34
C PHE A 154 -16.93 -6.98 -1.25
N VAL A 155 -17.03 -6.34 -2.41
CA VAL A 155 -18.05 -6.70 -3.42
C VAL A 155 -17.84 -8.14 -3.89
N ALA A 156 -16.59 -8.56 -4.15
CA ALA A 156 -16.29 -9.94 -4.52
C ALA A 156 -16.60 -10.95 -3.41
N LEU A 157 -16.42 -10.56 -2.13
CA LEU A 157 -16.83 -11.40 -1.00
C LEU A 157 -18.35 -11.62 -1.01
N PHE A 158 -19.16 -10.57 -1.17
CA PHE A 158 -20.62 -10.71 -1.24
C PHE A 158 -21.11 -11.34 -2.55
N GLN A 159 -20.31 -11.32 -3.63
CA GLN A 159 -20.61 -12.09 -4.84
C GLN A 159 -20.63 -13.59 -4.55
N VAL A 160 -19.73 -14.09 -3.70
CA VAL A 160 -19.76 -15.50 -3.27
C VAL A 160 -21.08 -15.84 -2.58
N LEU A 161 -21.59 -14.96 -1.71
CA LEU A 161 -22.90 -15.15 -1.07
C LEU A 161 -24.04 -15.17 -2.09
N ALA A 162 -24.00 -14.25 -3.06
CA ALA A 162 -24.99 -14.19 -4.13
C ALA A 162 -25.00 -15.49 -4.96
N ASP A 163 -23.83 -16.03 -5.28
CA ASP A 163 -23.68 -17.28 -6.02
C ASP A 163 -24.17 -18.48 -5.21
N GLU A 164 -23.87 -18.56 -3.90
CA GLU A 164 -24.35 -19.60 -3.00
C GLU A 164 -25.90 -19.62 -2.87
N ARG A 165 -26.53 -18.45 -3.01
CA ARG A 165 -28.01 -18.33 -2.94
C ARG A 165 -28.72 -18.52 -4.27
N GLY A 166 -27.98 -18.78 -5.33
CA GLY A 166 -28.56 -19.00 -6.66
C GLY A 166 -28.99 -17.71 -7.38
N GLY A 167 -28.48 -16.55 -6.96
CA GLY A 167 -28.74 -15.24 -7.54
C GLY A 167 -29.83 -14.45 -6.80
N GLY A 168 -30.17 -13.26 -7.33
CA GLY A 168 -31.18 -12.38 -6.75
C GLY A 168 -30.63 -11.37 -5.73
N LEU A 169 -29.41 -11.54 -5.23
CA LEU A 169 -28.72 -10.63 -4.35
C LEU A 169 -27.79 -9.70 -5.15
N ASP A 170 -27.90 -8.40 -4.99
CA ASP A 170 -26.90 -7.44 -5.50
C ASP A 170 -25.75 -7.32 -4.50
N PRO A 171 -24.54 -7.81 -4.82
CA PRO A 171 -23.40 -7.79 -3.91
C PRO A 171 -22.81 -6.39 -3.72
N ARG A 172 -23.04 -5.48 -4.68
CA ARG A 172 -22.39 -4.18 -4.70
C ARG A 172 -22.71 -3.29 -3.49
N PRO A 173 -23.98 -2.97 -3.17
CA PRO A 173 -24.29 -2.12 -2.04
C PRO A 173 -23.83 -2.72 -0.71
N LEU A 174 -23.83 -4.04 -0.56
CA LEU A 174 -23.36 -4.73 0.64
C LEU A 174 -21.84 -4.61 0.80
N GLY A 175 -21.11 -4.90 -0.25
CA GLY A 175 -19.64 -4.77 -0.24
C GLY A 175 -19.18 -3.32 -0.03
N GLU A 176 -19.83 -2.35 -0.68
CA GLU A 176 -19.53 -0.93 -0.49
C GLU A 176 -19.84 -0.44 0.93
N ALA A 177 -20.95 -0.92 1.54
CA ALA A 177 -21.26 -0.61 2.92
C ALA A 177 -20.25 -1.16 3.91
N VAL A 178 -19.79 -2.40 3.72
CA VAL A 178 -18.74 -2.99 4.57
C VAL A 178 -17.40 -2.27 4.39
N ALA A 179 -17.00 -1.94 3.16
CA ALA A 179 -15.79 -1.16 2.93
C ALA A 179 -15.80 0.18 3.66
N ALA A 180 -16.92 0.91 3.58
CA ALA A 180 -17.08 2.19 4.28
C ALA A 180 -17.13 2.01 5.81
N ALA A 181 -17.71 0.92 6.31
CA ALA A 181 -17.72 0.60 7.74
C ALA A 181 -16.32 0.32 8.28
N VAL A 182 -15.46 -0.38 7.54
CA VAL A 182 -14.05 -0.61 7.94
C VAL A 182 -13.33 0.72 8.16
N ASP A 183 -13.42 1.65 7.20
CA ASP A 183 -12.77 2.96 7.30
C ASP A 183 -13.33 3.78 8.47
N GLY A 184 -14.66 3.80 8.63
CA GLY A 184 -15.34 4.52 9.71
C GLY A 184 -15.02 3.94 11.09
N LEU A 185 -15.02 2.63 11.25
CA LEU A 185 -14.73 1.96 12.52
C LEU A 185 -13.27 2.16 12.94
N ALA A 186 -12.31 2.09 12.00
CA ALA A 186 -10.91 2.39 12.30
C ALA A 186 -10.73 3.83 12.82
N ALA A 187 -11.45 4.80 12.27
CA ALA A 187 -11.43 6.18 12.75
C ALA A 187 -12.07 6.32 14.13
N VAL A 188 -13.17 5.65 14.40
CA VAL A 188 -13.85 5.68 15.71
C VAL A 188 -12.99 5.02 16.78
N GLU A 189 -12.43 3.84 16.53
CA GLU A 189 -11.54 3.11 17.46
C GLU A 189 -10.29 3.93 17.82
N SER A 190 -9.78 4.74 16.89
CA SER A 190 -8.65 5.64 17.18
C SER A 190 -9.00 6.79 18.12
N LEU A 191 -10.29 7.14 18.26
CA LEU A 191 -10.79 8.20 19.12
C LEU A 191 -11.37 7.68 20.42
N ASP A 192 -11.89 6.46 20.42
CA ASP A 192 -12.56 5.82 21.55
C ASP A 192 -12.14 4.36 21.66
N SER A 193 -11.23 4.09 22.60
CA SER A 193 -10.68 2.75 22.86
C SER A 193 -11.71 1.75 23.42
N ASP A 194 -12.90 2.18 23.84
CA ASP A 194 -13.96 1.29 24.29
C ASP A 194 -14.73 0.68 23.11
N VAL A 195 -14.49 1.15 21.87
CA VAL A 195 -15.07 0.58 20.66
C VAL A 195 -14.21 -0.57 20.16
N ASP A 196 -14.76 -1.77 20.16
CA ASP A 196 -14.19 -2.93 19.47
C ASP A 196 -14.65 -2.94 18.00
N ALA A 197 -13.86 -2.30 17.14
CA ALA A 197 -14.15 -2.18 15.71
C ALA A 197 -14.28 -3.56 15.04
N GLY A 198 -13.47 -4.55 15.48
CA GLY A 198 -13.51 -5.92 14.95
C GLY A 198 -14.84 -6.62 15.28
N ALA A 199 -15.31 -6.52 16.54
CA ALA A 199 -16.58 -7.11 16.94
C ALA A 199 -17.78 -6.46 16.22
N VAL A 200 -17.76 -5.13 16.08
CA VAL A 200 -18.82 -4.39 15.34
C VAL A 200 -18.83 -4.80 13.87
N LEU A 201 -17.67 -4.86 13.22
CA LEU A 201 -17.56 -5.24 11.81
C LEU A 201 -18.03 -6.68 11.59
N ARG A 202 -17.65 -7.61 12.46
CA ARG A 202 -18.10 -9.01 12.42
C ARG A 202 -19.62 -9.10 12.52
N THR A 203 -20.21 -8.38 13.48
CA THR A 203 -21.66 -8.31 13.63
C THR A 203 -22.34 -7.75 12.38
N LEU A 204 -21.81 -6.68 11.80
CA LEU A 204 -22.33 -6.07 10.59
C LEU A 204 -22.33 -7.07 9.42
N VAL A 205 -21.20 -7.71 9.14
CA VAL A 205 -21.05 -8.67 8.02
C VAL A 205 -22.03 -9.84 8.17
N HIS A 206 -22.15 -10.42 9.36
CA HIS A 206 -23.08 -11.51 9.61
C HIS A 206 -24.55 -11.08 9.50
N THR A 207 -24.88 -9.90 10.00
CA THR A 207 -26.27 -9.34 9.91
C THR A 207 -26.65 -9.08 8.45
N LEU A 208 -25.77 -8.47 7.67
CA LEU A 208 -25.99 -8.25 6.25
C LEU A 208 -26.14 -9.58 5.50
N ALA A 209 -25.31 -10.57 5.81
CA ALA A 209 -25.40 -11.87 5.20
C ALA A 209 -26.69 -12.62 5.58
N ALA A 210 -27.21 -12.47 6.79
CA ALA A 210 -28.46 -13.12 7.21
C ALA A 210 -29.71 -12.46 6.60
N GLY A 211 -29.67 -11.13 6.40
CA GLY A 211 -30.79 -10.35 5.88
C GLY A 211 -30.85 -10.23 4.35
N ALA A 212 -29.81 -10.66 3.68
CA ALA A 212 -29.69 -10.62 2.21
C ALA A 212 -30.22 -11.93 1.53
#